data_e7a77f2b181520a54d45e651edc051d3
#
_entry.id   e7a77f2b181520a54d45e651edc051d3
#
_cell.length_a   1.000
_cell.length_b   1.000
_cell.length_c   1.000
_cell.angle_alpha   90.00
_cell.angle_beta   90.00
_cell.angle_gamma   90.00
#
_symmetry.space_group_name_H-M   'P 1'
#
loop_
_entity.id
_entity.type
_entity.pdbx_description
1 polymer ?
#
loop_
_entity_poly.entity_id
_entity_poly.type
_entity_poly.pdbx_seq_one_letter_code
_entity_poly.pdbx_strand_id
1 'polypeptide(L)'
;MSKKSERCEQHKVKVRKQLYSYIFVGIVGLVFLILGITGVIGNYLEYDDYKNSEEITTVQAEVTYAEIKDRKDSDGTIETYWDAELTYSVDGQKYKGEKEFSTATKTGDIRETEVYRSKNGGYKLPKIKGFEQLIIADIMMIVSIGLGAVLFLIGLIMAIGTGKELKKIIKAGLKGD
;
A
#
# COMPACT_ATOMS: atom_id res chain seq x y z
N MET A 1 -39.84 -31.39 -14.59
CA MET A 1 -39.23 -30.08 -15.03
C MET A 1 -38.79 -30.24 -16.46
N SER A 2 -39.11 -29.28 -17.35
CA SER A 2 -38.70 -29.33 -18.76
C SER A 2 -37.20 -29.09 -18.88
N LYS A 3 -36.50 -29.78 -19.80
CA LYS A 3 -35.07 -29.54 -20.14
C LYS A 3 -34.75 -28.08 -20.41
N LYS A 4 -35.73 -27.28 -20.86
CA LYS A 4 -35.63 -25.85 -21.11
C LYS A 4 -35.54 -25.04 -19.79
N SER A 5 -36.29 -25.44 -18.77
CA SER A 5 -36.28 -24.81 -17.44
C SER A 5 -34.93 -25.03 -16.73
N GLU A 6 -34.37 -26.23 -16.80
CA GLU A 6 -33.06 -26.54 -16.20
C GLU A 6 -31.91 -25.72 -16.84
N ARG A 7 -31.93 -25.59 -18.18
CA ARG A 7 -30.92 -24.82 -18.88
C ARG A 7 -30.99 -23.31 -18.50
N CYS A 8 -32.21 -22.81 -18.31
CA CYS A 8 -32.39 -21.39 -17.90
C CYS A 8 -31.85 -21.16 -16.47
N GLU A 9 -32.12 -22.07 -15.55
CA GLU A 9 -31.59 -21.97 -14.18
C GLU A 9 -30.07 -22.12 -14.13
N GLN A 10 -29.50 -23.06 -14.89
CA GLN A 10 -28.03 -23.19 -14.97
C GLN A 10 -27.36 -21.90 -15.52
N HIS A 11 -27.98 -21.30 -16.56
CA HIS A 11 -27.48 -20.03 -17.13
C HIS A 11 -27.56 -18.89 -16.12
N LYS A 12 -28.66 -18.76 -15.41
CA LYS A 12 -28.86 -17.76 -14.34
C LYS A 12 -27.81 -17.89 -13.21
N VAL A 13 -27.53 -19.13 -12.77
CA VAL A 13 -26.50 -19.40 -11.76
C VAL A 13 -25.10 -18.99 -12.27
N LYS A 14 -24.78 -19.32 -13.52
CA LYS A 14 -23.51 -18.96 -14.15
C LYS A 14 -23.32 -17.43 -14.21
N VAL A 15 -24.32 -16.71 -14.71
CA VAL A 15 -24.29 -15.23 -14.82
C VAL A 15 -24.17 -14.59 -13.44
N ARG A 16 -24.85 -15.12 -12.43
CA ARG A 16 -24.75 -14.65 -11.04
C ARG A 16 -23.34 -14.84 -10.46
N LYS A 17 -22.69 -15.97 -10.72
CA LYS A 17 -21.31 -16.22 -10.30
C LYS A 17 -20.34 -15.24 -10.97
N GLN A 18 -20.51 -15.01 -12.27
CA GLN A 18 -19.70 -14.02 -13.01
C GLN A 18 -19.88 -12.60 -12.46
N LEU A 19 -21.11 -12.21 -12.12
CA LEU A 19 -21.39 -10.90 -11.51
C LEU A 19 -20.60 -10.72 -10.20
N TYR A 20 -20.62 -11.71 -9.32
CA TYR A 20 -19.86 -11.64 -8.06
C TYR A 20 -18.34 -11.57 -8.29
N SER A 21 -17.83 -12.34 -9.28
CA SER A 21 -16.42 -12.28 -9.64
C SER A 21 -16.00 -10.87 -10.11
N TYR A 22 -16.80 -10.22 -10.94
CA TYR A 22 -16.53 -8.87 -11.42
C TYR A 22 -16.63 -7.81 -10.32
N ILE A 23 -17.60 -7.94 -9.42
CA ILE A 23 -17.72 -7.09 -8.22
C ILE A 23 -16.46 -7.26 -7.36
N PHE A 24 -16.01 -8.49 -7.16
CA PHE A 24 -14.79 -8.76 -6.38
C PHE A 24 -13.55 -8.11 -7.01
N VAL A 25 -13.37 -8.23 -8.34
CA VAL A 25 -12.27 -7.56 -9.06
C VAL A 25 -12.34 -6.05 -8.89
N GLY A 26 -13.53 -5.47 -8.99
CA GLY A 26 -13.73 -4.03 -8.75
C GLY A 26 -13.36 -3.60 -7.32
N ILE A 27 -13.74 -4.39 -6.32
CA ILE A 27 -13.37 -4.11 -4.91
C ILE A 27 -11.87 -4.17 -4.71
N VAL A 28 -11.19 -5.19 -5.25
CA VAL A 28 -9.72 -5.30 -5.19
C VAL A 28 -9.07 -4.08 -5.85
N GLY A 29 -9.54 -3.68 -7.03
CA GLY A 29 -9.05 -2.47 -7.71
C GLY A 29 -9.23 -1.20 -6.86
N LEU A 30 -10.38 -1.05 -6.19
CA LEU A 30 -10.64 0.08 -5.30
C LEU A 30 -9.68 0.10 -4.09
N VAL A 31 -9.37 -1.05 -3.50
CA VAL A 31 -8.40 -1.16 -2.39
C VAL A 31 -7.02 -0.71 -2.83
N PHE A 32 -6.51 -1.19 -3.99
CA PHE A 32 -5.22 -0.76 -4.52
C PHE A 32 -5.19 0.75 -4.79
N LEU A 33 -6.28 1.31 -5.31
CA LEU A 33 -6.41 2.73 -5.57
C LEU A 33 -6.30 3.56 -4.29
N ILE A 34 -7.03 3.17 -3.24
CA ILE A 34 -7.00 3.85 -1.94
C ILE A 34 -5.61 3.75 -1.31
N LEU A 35 -5.00 2.55 -1.29
CA LEU A 35 -3.66 2.34 -0.73
C LEU A 35 -2.60 3.15 -1.47
N GLY A 36 -2.66 3.19 -2.80
CA GLY A 36 -1.74 3.99 -3.60
C GLY A 36 -1.86 5.49 -3.32
N ILE A 37 -3.08 6.04 -3.31
CA ILE A 37 -3.32 7.46 -3.03
C ILE A 37 -2.88 7.83 -1.61
N THR A 38 -3.26 7.03 -0.61
CA THR A 38 -2.86 7.29 0.79
C THR A 38 -1.35 7.20 0.97
N GLY A 39 -0.67 6.28 0.25
CA GLY A 39 0.79 6.15 0.25
C GLY A 39 1.47 7.41 -0.29
N VAL A 40 1.09 7.89 -1.47
CA VAL A 40 1.65 9.13 -2.06
C VAL A 40 1.44 10.34 -1.14
N ILE A 41 0.23 10.49 -0.59
CA ILE A 41 -0.05 11.59 0.35
C ILE A 41 0.83 11.46 1.60
N GLY A 42 0.98 10.26 2.15
CA GLY A 42 1.80 9.99 3.33
C GLY A 42 3.27 10.34 3.11
N ASN A 43 3.85 9.89 1.99
CA ASN A 43 5.23 10.18 1.61
C ASN A 43 5.46 11.68 1.42
N TYR A 44 4.53 12.36 0.75
CA TYR A 44 4.62 13.81 0.56
C TYR A 44 4.55 14.57 1.88
N LEU A 45 3.63 14.21 2.77
CA LEU A 45 3.49 14.86 4.08
C LEU A 45 4.74 14.64 4.94
N GLU A 46 5.35 13.46 4.90
CA GLU A 46 6.59 13.18 5.62
C GLU A 46 7.77 13.98 5.07
N TYR A 47 7.90 14.04 3.75
CA TYR A 47 8.92 14.88 3.10
C TYR A 47 8.75 16.36 3.42
N ASP A 48 7.52 16.88 3.37
CA ASP A 48 7.20 18.27 3.69
C ASP A 48 7.45 18.59 5.17
N ASP A 49 7.13 17.67 6.08
CA ASP A 49 7.37 17.79 7.52
C ASP A 49 8.87 17.86 7.81
N TYR A 50 9.68 17.00 7.17
CA TYR A 50 11.14 17.03 7.29
C TYR A 50 11.75 18.29 6.68
N LYS A 51 11.40 18.64 5.43
CA LYS A 51 11.96 19.76 4.68
C LYS A 51 11.70 21.10 5.35
N ASN A 52 10.54 21.26 5.95
CA ASN A 52 10.12 22.50 6.63
C ASN A 52 10.31 22.42 8.16
N SER A 53 11.05 21.44 8.65
CA SER A 53 11.40 21.37 10.08
C SER A 53 12.29 22.53 10.47
N GLU A 54 11.95 23.20 11.57
CA GLU A 54 12.74 24.29 12.15
C GLU A 54 14.00 23.77 12.86
N GLU A 55 14.03 22.49 13.21
CA GLU A 55 15.10 21.88 13.98
C GLU A 55 15.45 20.50 13.46
N ILE A 56 16.66 20.36 12.95
CA ILE A 56 17.27 19.09 12.54
C ILE A 56 18.53 18.93 13.37
N THR A 57 18.64 17.83 14.09
CA THR A 57 19.78 17.55 14.97
C THR A 57 20.25 16.13 14.83
N THR A 58 21.50 15.88 15.19
CA THR A 58 22.10 14.54 15.22
C THR A 58 22.14 14.03 16.65
N VAL A 59 21.70 12.80 16.86
CA VAL A 59 21.63 12.17 18.17
C VAL A 59 22.31 10.81 18.16
N GLN A 60 22.74 10.37 19.35
CA GLN A 60 23.17 8.99 19.57
C GLN A 60 21.92 8.14 19.85
N ALA A 61 21.67 7.15 18.99
CA ALA A 61 20.55 6.24 19.12
C ALA A 61 21.05 4.83 19.44
N GLU A 62 20.42 4.18 20.42
CA GLU A 62 20.65 2.80 20.76
C GLU A 62 19.80 1.89 19.88
N VAL A 63 20.41 0.89 19.26
CA VAL A 63 19.73 -0.15 18.51
C VAL A 63 19.08 -1.13 19.50
N THR A 64 17.78 -1.12 19.59
CA THR A 64 17.02 -2.00 20.50
C THR A 64 16.66 -3.34 19.84
N TYR A 65 16.57 -3.36 18.51
CA TYR A 65 16.36 -4.57 17.71
C TYR A 65 17.02 -4.38 16.34
N ALA A 66 17.58 -5.45 15.76
CA ALA A 66 18.09 -5.45 14.40
C ALA A 66 17.87 -6.80 13.71
N GLU A 67 17.40 -6.78 12.49
CA GLU A 67 17.15 -7.95 11.64
C GLU A 67 17.86 -7.77 10.30
N ILE A 68 18.52 -8.84 9.81
CA ILE A 68 19.13 -8.87 8.49
C ILE A 68 18.05 -9.15 7.46
N LYS A 69 18.01 -8.34 6.41
CA LYS A 69 17.10 -8.52 5.27
C LYS A 69 17.86 -8.42 3.96
N ASP A 70 17.42 -9.18 2.98
CA ASP A 70 17.94 -9.13 1.61
C ASP A 70 16.90 -8.50 0.70
N ARG A 71 17.34 -7.56 -0.12
CA ARG A 71 16.56 -6.96 -1.19
C ARG A 71 17.19 -7.33 -2.53
N LYS A 72 16.39 -7.86 -3.44
CA LYS A 72 16.84 -8.13 -4.81
C LYS A 72 16.52 -6.90 -5.66
N ASP A 73 17.56 -6.33 -6.24
CA ASP A 73 17.44 -5.18 -7.12
C ASP A 73 16.95 -5.57 -8.52
N SER A 74 16.56 -4.59 -9.33
CA SER A 74 16.01 -4.79 -10.69
C SER A 74 17.00 -5.47 -11.66
N ASP A 75 18.30 -5.35 -11.42
CA ASP A 75 19.38 -6.01 -12.16
C ASP A 75 19.69 -7.43 -11.66
N GLY A 76 19.00 -7.88 -10.60
CA GLY A 76 19.19 -9.19 -9.98
C GLY A 76 20.24 -9.23 -8.88
N THR A 77 20.90 -8.12 -8.56
CA THR A 77 21.85 -8.01 -7.45
C THR A 77 21.11 -8.13 -6.12
N ILE A 78 21.69 -8.89 -5.19
CA ILE A 78 21.16 -9.01 -3.82
C ILE A 78 21.91 -8.01 -2.95
N GLU A 79 21.15 -7.06 -2.39
CA GLU A 79 21.64 -6.11 -1.40
C GLU A 79 21.19 -6.55 -0.01
N THR A 80 22.14 -6.76 0.89
CA THR A 80 21.87 -7.07 2.28
C THR A 80 21.85 -5.80 3.10
N TYR A 81 20.80 -5.60 3.88
CA TYR A 81 20.63 -4.47 4.78
C TYR A 81 20.12 -4.92 6.16
N TRP A 82 20.26 -4.06 7.14
CA TRP A 82 19.78 -4.27 8.51
C TRP A 82 18.61 -3.34 8.78
N ASP A 83 17.45 -3.91 9.05
CA ASP A 83 16.29 -3.19 9.53
C ASP A 83 16.36 -3.13 11.07
N ALA A 84 16.41 -1.93 11.62
CA ALA A 84 16.67 -1.72 13.03
C ALA A 84 15.68 -0.78 13.70
N GLU A 85 15.23 -1.17 14.90
CA GLU A 85 14.53 -0.29 15.81
C GLU A 85 15.54 0.49 16.65
N LEU A 86 15.35 1.79 16.73
CA LEU A 86 16.21 2.71 17.46
C LEU A 86 15.45 3.36 18.61
N THR A 87 16.15 3.53 19.74
CA THR A 87 15.71 4.40 20.84
C THR A 87 16.72 5.53 21.00
N TYR A 88 16.24 6.76 21.05
CA TYR A 88 17.07 7.96 21.21
C TYR A 88 16.40 8.96 22.15
N SER A 89 17.17 9.91 22.65
CA SER A 89 16.68 10.95 23.55
C SER A 89 17.01 12.33 23.01
N VAL A 90 16.03 13.23 23.05
CA VAL A 90 16.19 14.67 22.75
C VAL A 90 15.52 15.42 23.89
N ASP A 91 16.21 16.41 24.46
CA ASP A 91 15.73 17.22 25.57
C ASP A 91 15.21 16.42 26.77
N GLY A 92 15.83 15.26 27.04
CA GLY A 92 15.45 14.37 28.13
C GLY A 92 14.23 13.49 27.88
N GLN A 93 13.58 13.63 26.73
CA GLN A 93 12.48 12.76 26.29
C GLN A 93 12.98 11.63 25.41
N LYS A 94 12.44 10.43 25.61
CA LYS A 94 12.78 9.24 24.83
C LYS A 94 11.82 9.06 23.65
N TYR A 95 12.39 8.78 22.50
CA TYR A 95 11.68 8.50 21.25
C TYR A 95 12.11 7.14 20.69
N LYS A 96 11.28 6.59 19.81
CA LYS A 96 11.56 5.37 19.05
C LYS A 96 11.34 5.61 17.57
N GLY A 97 12.07 4.87 16.75
CA GLY A 97 11.88 4.88 15.31
C GLY A 97 12.60 3.72 14.64
N GLU A 98 12.32 3.52 13.36
CA GLU A 98 12.91 2.47 12.54
C GLU A 98 13.82 3.08 11.50
N LYS A 99 14.94 2.40 11.20
CA LYS A 99 15.90 2.83 10.18
C LYS A 99 16.61 1.64 9.57
N GLU A 100 16.78 1.68 8.25
CA GLU A 100 17.62 0.74 7.51
C GLU A 100 19.09 1.18 7.53
N PHE A 101 19.99 0.21 7.70
CA PHE A 101 21.44 0.40 7.63
C PHE A 101 22.04 -0.54 6.60
N SER A 102 22.92 -0.01 5.74
CA SER A 102 23.71 -0.79 4.80
C SER A 102 24.94 -1.49 5.43
N THR A 103 25.23 -1.18 6.69
CA THR A 103 26.34 -1.74 7.45
C THR A 103 25.85 -2.65 8.55
N ALA A 104 26.64 -3.68 8.91
CA ALA A 104 26.32 -4.62 9.97
C ALA A 104 25.91 -3.88 11.26
N THR A 105 24.73 -4.18 11.75
CA THR A 105 24.11 -3.51 12.89
C THR A 105 23.54 -4.57 13.83
N LYS A 106 23.78 -4.42 15.13
CA LYS A 106 23.36 -5.37 16.17
C LYS A 106 22.64 -4.66 17.29
N THR A 107 21.79 -5.37 18.00
CA THR A 107 21.18 -4.90 19.23
C THR A 107 22.25 -4.49 20.26
N GLY A 108 22.10 -3.31 20.85
CA GLY A 108 23.08 -2.69 21.75
C GLY A 108 24.09 -1.77 21.07
N ASP A 109 24.15 -1.74 19.74
CA ASP A 109 24.99 -0.76 19.02
C ASP A 109 24.48 0.66 19.27
N ILE A 110 25.43 1.58 19.37
CA ILE A 110 25.12 3.02 19.38
C ILE A 110 25.38 3.57 17.99
N ARG A 111 24.40 4.19 17.40
CA ARG A 111 24.46 4.77 16.05
C ARG A 111 24.14 6.24 16.08
N GLU A 112 24.99 7.01 15.44
CA GLU A 112 24.70 8.41 15.17
C GLU A 112 23.63 8.51 14.10
N THR A 113 22.56 9.26 14.37
CA THR A 113 21.46 9.42 13.45
C THR A 113 20.85 10.81 13.51
N GLU A 114 20.38 11.26 12.39
CA GLU A 114 19.68 12.54 12.26
C GLU A 114 18.22 12.37 12.65
N VAL A 115 17.71 13.31 13.40
CA VAL A 115 16.29 13.43 13.77
C VAL A 115 15.81 14.85 13.49
N TYR A 116 14.54 15.00 13.25
CA TYR A 116 13.92 16.30 13.01
C TYR A 116 12.69 16.51 13.89
N ARG A 117 12.42 17.75 14.22
CA ARG A 117 11.22 18.13 14.97
C ARG A 117 10.03 18.18 14.03
N SER A 118 9.08 17.27 14.24
CA SER A 118 7.84 17.21 13.48
C SER A 118 6.92 18.39 13.84
N LYS A 119 6.06 18.80 12.92
CA LYS A 119 5.00 19.82 13.16
C LYS A 119 4.12 19.49 14.37
N ASN A 120 4.04 18.22 14.76
CA ASN A 120 3.32 17.76 15.96
C ASN A 120 4.13 17.90 17.27
N GLY A 121 5.34 18.47 17.21
CA GLY A 121 6.18 18.78 18.37
C GLY A 121 7.09 17.64 18.87
N GLY A 122 6.97 16.43 18.33
CA GLY A 122 7.87 15.30 18.64
C GLY A 122 9.02 15.17 17.66
N TYR A 123 10.09 14.46 18.06
CA TYR A 123 11.23 14.18 17.19
C TYR A 123 11.06 12.84 16.45
N LYS A 124 11.38 12.84 15.16
CA LYS A 124 11.25 11.66 14.26
C LYS A 124 12.54 11.42 13.49
N LEU A 125 12.75 10.16 13.11
CA LEU A 125 13.74 9.76 12.10
C LEU A 125 13.23 10.12 10.70
N PRO A 126 14.02 10.80 9.87
CA PRO A 126 13.60 11.07 8.50
C PRO A 126 13.69 9.79 7.64
N LYS A 127 12.57 9.38 7.04
CA LYS A 127 12.52 8.31 6.05
C LYS A 127 12.80 8.83 4.64
N ILE A 128 12.31 10.03 4.34
CA ILE A 128 12.47 10.71 3.05
C ILE A 128 13.14 12.05 3.28
N LYS A 129 14.42 12.17 2.89
CA LYS A 129 15.21 13.39 3.08
C LYS A 129 15.27 14.26 1.84
N GLY A 130 15.15 13.69 0.65
CA GLY A 130 15.33 14.35 -0.62
C GLY A 130 14.21 14.08 -1.61
N PHE A 131 14.07 14.99 -2.58
CA PHE A 131 13.05 14.86 -3.63
C PHE A 131 13.24 13.58 -4.48
N GLU A 132 14.49 13.14 -4.69
CA GLU A 132 14.75 11.88 -5.40
C GLU A 132 14.22 10.67 -4.63
N GLN A 133 14.42 10.63 -3.31
CA GLN A 133 13.87 9.56 -2.46
C GLN A 133 12.34 9.57 -2.45
N LEU A 134 11.72 10.75 -2.47
CA LEU A 134 10.26 10.90 -2.60
C LEU A 134 9.76 10.29 -3.91
N ILE A 135 10.42 10.62 -5.05
CA ILE A 135 10.06 10.04 -6.35
C ILE A 135 10.15 8.51 -6.32
N ILE A 136 11.25 7.97 -5.79
CA ILE A 136 11.45 6.52 -5.73
C ILE A 136 10.36 5.86 -4.85
N ALA A 137 10.05 6.42 -3.68
CA ALA A 137 9.00 5.92 -2.80
C ALA A 137 7.62 5.97 -3.47
N ASP A 138 7.36 7.00 -4.28
CA ASP A 138 6.07 7.21 -4.93
C ASP A 138 5.87 6.35 -6.18
N ILE A 139 6.93 5.88 -6.86
CA ILE A 139 6.81 5.05 -8.08
C ILE A 139 5.92 3.83 -7.83
N MET A 140 6.15 3.07 -6.76
CA MET A 140 5.36 1.88 -6.44
C MET A 140 3.91 2.23 -6.11
N MET A 141 3.68 3.38 -5.46
CA MET A 141 2.34 3.86 -5.14
C MET A 141 1.59 4.30 -6.39
N ILE A 142 2.25 4.99 -7.33
CA ILE A 142 1.69 5.41 -8.62
C ILE A 142 1.33 4.19 -9.47
N VAL A 143 2.18 3.16 -9.52
CA VAL A 143 1.88 1.89 -10.19
C VAL A 143 0.65 1.22 -9.56
N SER A 144 0.54 1.22 -8.23
CA SER A 144 -0.63 0.70 -7.51
C SER A 144 -1.91 1.46 -7.86
N ILE A 145 -1.84 2.80 -7.97
CA ILE A 145 -2.97 3.64 -8.41
C ILE A 145 -3.39 3.26 -9.83
N GLY A 146 -2.45 3.17 -10.76
CA GLY A 146 -2.72 2.80 -12.15
C GLY A 146 -3.37 1.42 -12.27
N LEU A 147 -2.81 0.41 -11.63
CA LEU A 147 -3.36 -0.95 -11.61
C LEU A 147 -4.74 -0.97 -10.95
N GLY A 148 -4.89 -0.30 -9.82
CA GLY A 148 -6.16 -0.19 -9.09
C GLY A 148 -7.26 0.43 -9.94
N ALA A 149 -6.96 1.53 -10.64
CA ALA A 149 -7.90 2.21 -11.54
C ALA A 149 -8.37 1.30 -12.68
N VAL A 150 -7.44 0.59 -13.33
CA VAL A 150 -7.75 -0.35 -14.41
C VAL A 150 -8.63 -1.49 -13.91
N LEU A 151 -8.27 -2.15 -12.81
CA LEU A 151 -9.07 -3.25 -12.23
C LEU A 151 -10.45 -2.78 -11.78
N PHE A 152 -10.54 -1.61 -11.17
CA PHE A 152 -11.82 -1.02 -10.75
C PHE A 152 -12.74 -0.76 -11.95
N LEU A 153 -12.23 -0.14 -13.01
CA LEU A 153 -13.01 0.14 -14.21
C LEU A 153 -13.46 -1.13 -14.92
N ILE A 154 -12.58 -2.13 -15.07
CA ILE A 154 -12.94 -3.42 -15.67
C ILE A 154 -14.03 -4.09 -14.83
N GLY A 155 -13.84 -4.19 -13.51
CA GLY A 155 -14.81 -4.77 -12.60
C GLY A 155 -16.18 -4.08 -12.70
N LEU A 156 -16.20 -2.74 -12.72
CA LEU A 156 -17.42 -1.93 -12.80
C LEU A 156 -18.15 -2.14 -14.13
N ILE A 157 -17.45 -2.03 -15.26
CA ILE A 157 -18.05 -2.18 -16.60
C ILE A 157 -18.64 -3.57 -16.78
N MET A 158 -17.88 -4.61 -16.39
CA MET A 158 -18.31 -6.00 -16.51
C MET A 158 -19.48 -6.32 -15.56
N ALA A 159 -19.46 -5.78 -14.33
CA ALA A 159 -20.56 -5.96 -13.38
C ALA A 159 -21.86 -5.31 -13.89
N ILE A 160 -21.78 -4.10 -14.45
CA ILE A 160 -22.97 -3.42 -15.04
C ILE A 160 -23.52 -4.24 -16.21
N GLY A 161 -22.65 -4.71 -17.13
CA GLY A 161 -23.06 -5.54 -18.27
C GLY A 161 -23.77 -6.82 -17.85
N THR A 162 -23.11 -7.58 -16.96
CA THR A 162 -23.63 -8.85 -16.43
C THR A 162 -24.91 -8.65 -15.59
N GLY A 163 -24.99 -7.55 -14.83
CA GLY A 163 -26.20 -7.21 -14.09
C GLY A 163 -27.41 -6.92 -14.98
N LYS A 164 -27.21 -6.26 -16.14
CA LYS A 164 -28.25 -6.06 -17.15
C LYS A 164 -28.71 -7.38 -17.76
N GLU A 165 -27.77 -8.29 -18.05
CA GLU A 165 -28.08 -9.62 -18.59
C GLU A 165 -28.89 -10.44 -17.56
N LEU A 166 -28.49 -10.45 -16.31
CA LEU A 166 -29.20 -11.13 -15.24
C LEU A 166 -30.64 -10.64 -15.10
N LYS A 167 -30.85 -9.32 -15.17
CA LYS A 167 -32.21 -8.73 -15.15
C LYS A 167 -33.06 -9.16 -16.35
N LYS A 168 -32.48 -9.32 -17.56
CA LYS A 168 -33.20 -9.83 -18.73
C LYS A 168 -33.62 -11.30 -18.56
N ILE A 169 -32.72 -12.15 -18.02
CA ILE A 169 -33.01 -13.57 -17.76
C ILE A 169 -34.15 -13.72 -16.75
N ILE A 170 -34.11 -12.95 -15.66
CA ILE A 170 -35.18 -12.97 -14.63
C ILE A 170 -36.53 -12.54 -15.22
N LYS A 171 -36.56 -11.45 -16.03
CA LYS A 171 -37.80 -10.98 -16.66
C LYS A 171 -38.36 -12.00 -17.68
N ALA A 172 -37.49 -12.71 -18.39
CA ALA A 172 -37.92 -13.73 -19.36
C ALA A 172 -38.49 -14.95 -18.66
N GLY A 173 -37.93 -15.38 -17.53
CA GLY A 173 -38.46 -16.46 -16.69
C GLY A 173 -39.82 -16.14 -16.09
N LEU A 174 -40.08 -14.90 -15.71
CA LEU A 174 -41.38 -14.45 -15.13
C LEU A 174 -42.50 -14.31 -16.19
N LYS A 175 -42.19 -14.32 -17.50
CA LYS A 175 -43.18 -14.22 -18.58
C LYS A 175 -43.52 -15.59 -19.19
N GLY A 176 -42.87 -16.67 -18.76
CA GLY A 176 -43.03 -18.02 -19.30
C GLY A 176 -43.84 -18.96 -18.38
N ASP A 177 -44.32 -18.47 -17.27
CA ASP A 177 -45.32 -19.09 -16.40
C ASP A 177 -46.69 -18.39 -16.63
#